data_e87f7dbedef4294b59d15033a39c59fe
#
_entry.id   e87f7dbedef4294b59d15033a39c59fe
#
_cell.length_a   1.000
_cell.length_b   1.000
_cell.length_c   1.000
_cell.angle_alpha   90.00
_cell.angle_beta   90.00
_cell.angle_gamma   90.00
#
_symmetry.space_group_name_H-M   'P 1'
#
loop_
_entity.id
_entity.type
_entity.pdbx_description
1 polymer ?
#
loop_
_entity_poly.entity_id
_entity_poly.type
_entity_poly.pdbx_seq_one_letter_code
_entity_poly.pdbx_strand_id
1 'polypeptide(L)'
;MILEVNFKKLFFLFILLNISCDFEPNYTLLKGSTFGTYYQVKFFEVDKNNSTIEKEIDSIFDHFNSSLSTYISSSTISKVNRNEKVIVDDLFIDIFRKSKIIYEKTNGYFDPSIGLLLDYAGFGPKKNENIVSEDSLAIILKTVGFDKIDIIDGPVSYTHLTLPTK
;
A
#
# COMPACT_ATOMS: atom_id res chain seq x y z
N MET A 1 10.56 70.39 -13.23
CA MET A 1 9.19 69.92 -13.60
C MET A 1 8.84 68.83 -12.59
N ILE A 2 8.13 69.18 -11.52
CA ILE A 2 7.75 68.25 -10.43
C ILE A 2 6.46 67.57 -10.91
N LEU A 3 6.46 66.27 -11.12
CA LEU A 3 5.30 65.49 -11.44
C LEU A 3 4.35 65.54 -10.21
N GLU A 4 3.27 66.29 -10.26
CA GLU A 4 2.22 66.19 -9.25
C GLU A 4 1.57 64.79 -9.43
N VAL A 5 1.93 63.86 -8.61
CA VAL A 5 1.32 62.56 -8.56
C VAL A 5 -0.04 62.69 -7.94
N ASN A 6 -1.08 62.51 -8.74
CA ASN A 6 -2.46 62.62 -8.27
C ASN A 6 -2.78 61.48 -7.31
N PHE A 7 -2.69 61.72 -6.02
CA PHE A 7 -2.83 60.76 -4.93
C PHE A 7 -4.12 59.91 -5.03
N LYS A 8 -5.21 60.53 -5.54
CA LYS A 8 -6.47 59.81 -5.78
C LYS A 8 -6.33 58.71 -6.85
N LYS A 9 -5.58 58.98 -7.92
CA LYS A 9 -5.32 57.96 -8.97
C LYS A 9 -4.39 56.86 -8.47
N LEU A 10 -3.40 57.20 -7.67
CA LEU A 10 -2.49 56.22 -7.06
C LEU A 10 -3.25 55.33 -6.06
N PHE A 11 -4.13 55.90 -5.27
CA PHE A 11 -4.98 55.15 -4.32
C PHE A 11 -5.94 54.19 -5.05
N PHE A 12 -6.53 54.64 -6.16
CA PHE A 12 -7.42 53.79 -6.98
C PHE A 12 -6.67 52.67 -7.67
N LEU A 13 -5.46 52.92 -8.12
CA LEU A 13 -4.55 51.90 -8.67
C LEU A 13 -4.16 50.88 -7.60
N PHE A 14 -3.91 51.29 -6.37
CA PHE A 14 -3.58 50.38 -5.25
C PHE A 14 -4.79 49.50 -4.86
N ILE A 15 -6.01 49.97 -4.95
CA ILE A 15 -7.23 49.17 -4.73
C ILE A 15 -7.38 48.10 -5.82
N LEU A 16 -7.11 48.43 -7.09
CA LEU A 16 -7.19 47.49 -8.20
C LEU A 16 -6.16 46.34 -8.10
N LEU A 17 -5.01 46.58 -7.48
CA LEU A 17 -3.97 45.55 -7.28
C LEU A 17 -4.32 44.52 -6.20
N ASN A 18 -5.34 44.79 -5.37
CA ASN A 18 -5.75 43.83 -4.33
C ASN A 18 -6.93 42.94 -4.75
N ILE A 19 -7.37 42.98 -6.01
CA ILE A 19 -8.32 42.01 -6.54
C ILE A 19 -7.52 40.76 -6.95
N SER A 20 -6.95 40.08 -5.97
CA SER A 20 -6.50 38.73 -6.14
C SER A 20 -7.76 37.86 -6.21
N CYS A 21 -8.08 37.39 -7.39
CA CYS A 21 -9.10 36.38 -7.56
C CYS A 21 -8.45 35.06 -7.11
N ASP A 22 -8.68 34.65 -5.85
CA ASP A 22 -8.36 33.31 -5.38
C ASP A 22 -9.27 32.35 -6.14
N PHE A 23 -8.80 31.90 -7.31
CA PHE A 23 -9.40 30.78 -8.02
C PHE A 23 -9.02 29.52 -7.25
N GLU A 24 -9.81 29.18 -6.23
CA GLU A 24 -9.73 27.85 -5.64
C GLU A 24 -10.36 26.87 -6.62
N PRO A 25 -9.56 25.98 -7.20
CA PRO A 25 -10.10 24.95 -8.09
C PRO A 25 -11.06 24.07 -7.30
N ASN A 26 -12.28 23.92 -7.80
CA ASN A 26 -13.30 23.07 -7.19
C ASN A 26 -12.83 21.61 -7.22
N TYR A 27 -12.53 21.03 -6.07
CA TYR A 27 -12.12 19.64 -5.94
C TYR A 27 -12.96 18.94 -4.88
N THR A 28 -13.15 17.64 -5.10
CA THR A 28 -13.70 16.73 -4.11
C THR A 28 -12.57 16.06 -3.35
N LEU A 29 -12.73 15.92 -2.04
CA LEU A 29 -11.80 15.20 -1.17
C LEU A 29 -12.55 14.06 -0.49
N LEU A 30 -12.25 12.82 -0.88
CA LEU A 30 -12.71 11.64 -0.19
C LEU A 30 -11.64 11.18 0.83
N LYS A 31 -12.09 10.75 1.99
CA LYS A 31 -11.22 10.28 3.08
C LYS A 31 -11.77 8.98 3.62
N GLY A 32 -10.88 8.06 3.94
CA GLY A 32 -11.26 6.80 4.55
C GLY A 32 -10.07 6.12 5.23
N SER A 33 -10.26 4.88 5.64
CA SER A 33 -9.21 4.05 6.24
C SER A 33 -9.14 2.70 5.54
N THR A 34 -7.92 2.26 5.25
CA THR A 34 -7.64 0.93 4.71
C THR A 34 -6.21 0.52 5.09
N PHE A 35 -5.90 -0.77 5.09
CA PHE A 35 -4.55 -1.30 5.41
C PHE A 35 -3.99 -0.83 6.76
N GLY A 36 -4.86 -0.55 7.74
CA GLY A 36 -4.45 -0.04 9.06
C GLY A 36 -4.00 1.42 9.08
N THR A 37 -4.25 2.19 8.03
CA THR A 37 -3.92 3.62 7.90
C THR A 37 -5.06 4.40 7.26
N TYR A 38 -4.87 5.71 7.09
CA TYR A 38 -5.84 6.59 6.45
C TYR A 38 -5.43 6.89 5.02
N TYR A 39 -6.42 7.09 4.15
CA TYR A 39 -6.20 7.56 2.80
C TYR A 39 -6.98 8.85 2.52
N GLN A 40 -6.51 9.61 1.55
CA GLN A 40 -7.19 10.77 0.99
C GLN A 40 -7.06 10.72 -0.53
N VAL A 41 -8.21 10.81 -1.22
CA VAL A 41 -8.27 10.92 -2.67
C VAL A 41 -8.81 12.29 -3.02
N LYS A 42 -8.00 13.09 -3.71
CA LYS A 42 -8.35 14.42 -4.18
C LYS A 42 -8.50 14.37 -5.69
N PHE A 43 -9.65 14.80 -6.20
CA PHE A 43 -9.91 14.87 -7.63
C PHE A 43 -10.74 16.09 -7.99
N PHE A 44 -10.58 16.57 -9.21
CA PHE A 44 -11.41 17.63 -9.75
C PHE A 44 -12.75 17.06 -10.19
N GLU A 45 -13.73 17.94 -10.36
CA GLU A 45 -15.07 17.57 -10.75
C GLU A 45 -15.07 16.64 -11.96
N VAL A 46 -15.76 15.50 -11.83
CA VAL A 46 -15.94 14.51 -12.88
C VAL A 46 -17.43 14.23 -13.02
N ASP A 47 -17.88 13.76 -14.18
CA ASP A 47 -19.28 13.46 -14.49
C ASP A 47 -19.88 12.30 -13.66
N LYS A 48 -19.13 11.80 -12.67
CA LYS A 48 -19.58 10.72 -11.77
C LYS A 48 -19.98 11.27 -10.41
N ASN A 49 -21.04 10.67 -9.84
CA ASN A 49 -21.46 10.96 -8.47
C ASN A 49 -20.34 10.52 -7.49
N ASN A 50 -20.03 11.36 -6.50
CA ASN A 50 -19.02 11.08 -5.48
C ASN A 50 -19.24 9.74 -4.76
N SER A 51 -20.52 9.37 -4.48
CA SER A 51 -20.84 8.07 -3.87
C SER A 51 -20.51 6.88 -4.77
N THR A 52 -20.49 7.05 -6.09
CA THR A 52 -20.07 6.01 -7.04
C THR A 52 -18.56 5.85 -7.01
N ILE A 53 -17.83 6.96 -7.00
CA ILE A 53 -16.36 6.95 -6.92
C ILE A 53 -15.90 6.33 -5.59
N GLU A 54 -16.55 6.68 -4.48
CA GLU A 54 -16.27 6.09 -3.17
C GLU A 54 -16.43 4.58 -3.18
N LYS A 55 -17.53 4.05 -3.71
CA LYS A 55 -17.75 2.61 -3.85
C LYS A 55 -16.73 1.92 -4.76
N GLU A 56 -16.32 2.58 -5.85
CA GLU A 56 -15.29 2.06 -6.75
C GLU A 56 -13.93 1.96 -6.01
N ILE A 57 -13.58 2.98 -5.21
CA ILE A 57 -12.36 2.99 -4.38
C ILE A 57 -12.42 1.88 -3.33
N ASP A 58 -13.53 1.77 -2.61
CA ASP A 58 -13.74 0.72 -1.60
C ASP A 58 -13.63 -0.67 -2.22
N SER A 59 -14.23 -0.88 -3.39
CA SER A 59 -14.12 -2.16 -4.13
C SER A 59 -12.67 -2.51 -4.48
N ILE A 60 -11.86 -1.52 -4.86
CA ILE A 60 -10.43 -1.73 -5.12
C ILE A 60 -9.72 -2.15 -3.83
N PHE A 61 -9.95 -1.45 -2.73
CA PHE A 61 -9.35 -1.79 -1.44
C PHE A 61 -9.78 -3.16 -0.92
N ASP A 62 -11.05 -3.51 -1.08
CA ASP A 62 -11.57 -4.83 -0.71
C ASP A 62 -10.90 -5.94 -1.52
N HIS A 63 -10.68 -5.71 -2.82
CA HIS A 63 -9.94 -6.65 -3.66
C HIS A 63 -8.50 -6.82 -3.19
N PHE A 64 -7.78 -5.72 -2.91
CA PHE A 64 -6.44 -5.79 -2.32
C PHE A 64 -6.43 -6.50 -0.98
N ASN A 65 -7.36 -6.20 -0.10
CA ASN A 65 -7.47 -6.81 1.22
C ASN A 65 -7.74 -8.32 1.14
N SER A 66 -8.65 -8.74 0.26
CA SER A 66 -8.97 -10.17 0.08
C SER A 66 -7.81 -10.98 -0.49
N SER A 67 -6.96 -10.35 -1.30
CA SER A 67 -5.80 -11.01 -1.90
C SER A 67 -4.56 -10.92 -0.99
N LEU A 68 -4.18 -9.74 -0.51
CA LEU A 68 -2.84 -9.45 -0.02
C LEU A 68 -2.73 -9.02 1.46
N SER A 69 -3.84 -8.94 2.20
CA SER A 69 -3.78 -8.54 3.60
C SER A 69 -3.34 -9.69 4.51
N THR A 70 -2.21 -9.54 5.19
CA THR A 70 -1.74 -10.47 6.23
C THR A 70 -2.55 -10.38 7.53
N TYR A 71 -3.38 -9.34 7.70
CA TYR A 71 -4.27 -9.15 8.86
C TYR A 71 -5.61 -9.88 8.70
N ILE A 72 -5.99 -10.23 7.47
CA ILE A 72 -7.22 -10.96 7.18
C ILE A 72 -6.89 -12.44 7.01
N SER A 73 -7.34 -13.26 7.94
CA SER A 73 -7.02 -14.70 7.97
C SER A 73 -7.53 -15.47 6.75
N SER A 74 -8.61 -15.00 6.12
CA SER A 74 -9.20 -15.58 4.91
C SER A 74 -8.56 -15.10 3.60
N SER A 75 -7.66 -14.12 3.63
CA SER A 75 -6.99 -13.59 2.44
C SER A 75 -6.11 -14.64 1.77
N THR A 76 -5.86 -14.44 0.47
CA THR A 76 -5.01 -15.32 -0.32
C THR A 76 -3.61 -15.43 0.28
N ILE A 77 -2.95 -14.29 0.59
CA ILE A 77 -1.60 -14.30 1.19
C ILE A 77 -1.57 -14.99 2.56
N SER A 78 -2.60 -14.84 3.38
CA SER A 78 -2.67 -15.50 4.69
C SER A 78 -2.80 -17.01 4.56
N LYS A 79 -3.54 -17.50 3.57
CA LYS A 79 -3.61 -18.94 3.24
C LYS A 79 -2.27 -19.45 2.73
N VAL A 80 -1.63 -18.67 1.84
CA VAL A 80 -0.27 -18.93 1.35
C VAL A 80 0.69 -19.10 2.52
N ASN A 81 0.71 -18.17 3.44
CA ASN A 81 1.60 -18.20 4.61
C ASN A 81 1.31 -19.37 5.56
N ARG A 82 0.14 -20.01 5.45
CA ARG A 82 -0.18 -21.27 6.16
C ARG A 82 0.07 -22.53 5.34
N ASN A 83 0.72 -22.43 4.18
CA ASN A 83 0.94 -23.53 3.23
C ASN A 83 -0.35 -24.20 2.72
N GLU A 84 -1.46 -23.47 2.70
CA GLU A 84 -2.70 -23.98 2.12
C GLU A 84 -2.61 -23.93 0.58
N LYS A 85 -3.17 -24.94 -0.08
CA LYS A 85 -3.33 -24.90 -1.54
C LYS A 85 -4.39 -23.88 -1.90
N VAL A 86 -4.00 -22.83 -2.58
CA VAL A 86 -4.90 -21.72 -2.99
C VAL A 86 -4.74 -21.44 -4.48
N ILE A 87 -5.82 -21.02 -5.10
CA ILE A 87 -5.76 -20.37 -6.41
C ILE A 87 -5.47 -18.88 -6.15
N VAL A 88 -4.36 -18.37 -6.68
CA VAL A 88 -4.02 -16.95 -6.58
C VAL A 88 -4.69 -16.19 -7.73
N ASP A 89 -5.10 -14.97 -7.46
CA ASP A 89 -5.69 -14.09 -8.46
C ASP A 89 -4.60 -13.33 -9.26
N ASP A 90 -5.02 -12.66 -10.32
CA ASP A 90 -4.11 -11.90 -11.19
C ASP A 90 -3.39 -10.79 -10.43
N LEU A 91 -4.03 -10.17 -9.44
CA LEU A 91 -3.42 -9.15 -8.59
C LEU A 91 -2.26 -9.74 -7.78
N PHE A 92 -2.46 -10.92 -7.19
CA PHE A 92 -1.42 -11.62 -6.46
C PHE A 92 -0.22 -11.93 -7.37
N ILE A 93 -0.49 -12.47 -8.56
CA ILE A 93 0.54 -12.80 -9.56
C ILE A 93 1.34 -11.55 -9.97
N ASP A 94 0.65 -10.46 -10.25
CA ASP A 94 1.28 -9.19 -10.66
C ASP A 94 2.18 -8.62 -9.55
N ILE A 95 1.69 -8.58 -8.32
CA ILE A 95 2.47 -8.10 -7.17
C ILE A 95 3.65 -9.03 -6.89
N PHE A 96 3.46 -10.34 -6.97
CA PHE A 96 4.55 -11.31 -6.81
C PHE A 96 5.67 -11.08 -7.83
N ARG A 97 5.32 -10.95 -9.12
CA ARG A 97 6.30 -10.70 -10.19
C ARG A 97 7.04 -9.38 -10.00
N LYS A 98 6.33 -8.31 -9.66
CA LYS A 98 6.94 -7.01 -9.35
C LYS A 98 7.87 -7.10 -8.16
N SER A 99 7.48 -7.80 -7.11
CA SER A 99 8.30 -8.04 -5.92
C SER A 99 9.58 -8.81 -6.26
N LYS A 100 9.50 -9.81 -7.14
CA LYS A 100 10.67 -10.58 -7.60
C LYS A 100 11.69 -9.68 -8.32
N ILE A 101 11.21 -8.83 -9.22
CA ILE A 101 12.04 -7.84 -9.92
C ILE A 101 12.73 -6.87 -8.95
N ILE A 102 12.02 -6.41 -7.93
CA ILE A 102 12.60 -5.49 -6.92
C ILE A 102 13.60 -6.23 -6.05
N TYR A 103 13.29 -7.44 -5.61
CA TYR A 103 14.21 -8.31 -4.86
C TYR A 103 15.54 -8.48 -5.60
N GLU A 104 15.49 -8.84 -6.88
CA GLU A 104 16.67 -9.03 -7.72
C GLU A 104 17.46 -7.72 -7.90
N LYS A 105 16.77 -6.61 -8.24
CA LYS A 105 17.41 -5.30 -8.43
C LYS A 105 18.06 -4.73 -7.18
N THR A 106 17.56 -5.11 -6.02
CA THR A 106 18.09 -4.66 -4.72
C THR A 106 19.07 -5.66 -4.10
N ASN A 107 19.42 -6.75 -4.81
CA ASN A 107 20.27 -7.83 -4.27
C ASN A 107 19.75 -8.36 -2.93
N GLY A 108 18.42 -8.52 -2.79
CA GLY A 108 17.78 -9.03 -1.59
C GLY A 108 17.58 -8.02 -0.45
N TYR A 109 17.96 -6.73 -0.61
CA TYR A 109 17.65 -5.70 0.40
C TYR A 109 16.14 -5.46 0.56
N PHE A 110 15.37 -5.66 -0.49
CA PHE A 110 13.92 -5.79 -0.43
C PHE A 110 13.57 -7.26 -0.51
N ASP A 111 13.08 -7.84 0.57
CA ASP A 111 12.70 -9.26 0.62
C ASP A 111 11.32 -9.43 1.25
N PRO A 112 10.27 -9.72 0.45
CA PRO A 112 8.92 -9.95 0.97
C PRO A 112 8.77 -11.24 1.79
N SER A 113 9.75 -12.14 1.76
CA SER A 113 9.68 -13.41 2.50
C SER A 113 9.97 -13.29 4.00
N ILE A 114 10.34 -12.10 4.47
CA ILE A 114 10.71 -11.85 5.89
C ILE A 114 9.51 -11.86 6.86
N GLY A 115 8.30 -12.22 6.42
CA GLY A 115 7.09 -12.14 7.23
C GLY A 115 7.21 -12.86 8.59
N LEU A 116 7.75 -14.07 8.61
CA LEU A 116 8.00 -14.79 9.87
C LEU A 116 9.03 -14.11 10.76
N LEU A 117 10.04 -13.47 10.17
CA LEU A 117 11.04 -12.71 10.92
C LEU A 117 10.43 -11.44 11.52
N LEU A 118 9.50 -10.78 10.83
CA LEU A 118 8.75 -9.64 11.35
C LEU A 118 7.84 -10.08 12.51
N ASP A 119 7.13 -11.20 12.37
CA ASP A 119 6.33 -11.77 13.45
C ASP A 119 7.20 -12.09 14.68
N TYR A 120 8.39 -12.67 14.44
CA TYR A 120 9.38 -12.95 15.48
C TYR A 120 9.84 -11.68 16.20
N ALA A 121 10.13 -10.62 15.44
CA ALA A 121 10.57 -9.32 15.97
C ALA A 121 9.42 -8.49 16.60
N GLY A 122 8.18 -8.99 16.58
CA GLY A 122 7.01 -8.31 17.17
C GLY A 122 6.39 -7.24 16.27
N PHE A 123 6.80 -7.14 15.00
CA PHE A 123 6.26 -6.19 14.02
C PHE A 123 5.13 -6.78 13.15
N GLY A 124 4.91 -8.10 13.23
CA GLY A 124 3.88 -8.79 12.47
C GLY A 124 2.46 -8.63 13.07
N PRO A 125 1.43 -9.12 12.35
CA PRO A 125 0.04 -9.11 12.82
C PRO A 125 -0.19 -9.96 14.08
N LYS A 126 0.71 -10.91 14.34
CA LYS A 126 0.70 -11.73 15.55
C LYS A 126 1.68 -11.15 16.56
N LYS A 127 1.16 -10.56 17.62
CA LYS A 127 1.99 -10.18 18.78
C LYS A 127 2.50 -11.46 19.45
N ASN A 128 3.74 -11.83 19.20
CA ASN A 128 4.40 -12.87 19.97
C ASN A 128 4.90 -12.27 21.28
N GLU A 129 4.23 -12.61 22.38
CA GLU A 129 4.69 -12.26 23.75
C GLU A 129 5.78 -13.22 24.26
N ASN A 130 6.11 -14.25 23.50
CA ASN A 130 7.08 -15.25 23.90
C ASN A 130 8.50 -14.82 23.48
N ILE A 131 9.42 -14.82 24.45
CA ILE A 131 10.87 -14.74 24.20
C ILE A 131 11.23 -15.96 23.37
N VAL A 132 11.50 -15.73 22.10
CA VAL A 132 11.84 -16.80 21.17
C VAL A 132 13.33 -17.10 21.30
N SER A 133 13.69 -18.37 21.35
CA SER A 133 15.08 -18.81 21.54
C SER A 133 15.94 -18.52 20.29
N GLU A 134 17.25 -18.39 20.45
CA GLU A 134 18.20 -18.26 19.33
C GLU A 134 18.07 -19.38 18.30
N ASP A 135 17.74 -20.60 18.73
CA ASP A 135 17.49 -21.74 17.86
C ASP A 135 16.31 -21.50 16.93
N SER A 136 15.24 -20.84 17.43
CA SER A 136 14.08 -20.49 16.62
C SER A 136 14.41 -19.44 15.56
N LEU A 137 15.25 -18.47 15.90
CA LEU A 137 15.73 -17.47 14.95
C LEU A 137 16.54 -18.12 13.83
N ALA A 138 17.44 -19.02 14.15
CA ALA A 138 18.24 -19.75 13.15
C ALA A 138 17.37 -20.56 12.18
N ILE A 139 16.25 -21.14 12.66
CA ILE A 139 15.28 -21.83 11.82
C ILE A 139 14.54 -20.85 10.90
N ILE A 140 14.06 -19.73 11.45
CA ILE A 140 13.34 -18.69 10.69
C ILE A 140 14.23 -18.12 9.58
N LEU A 141 15.50 -17.82 9.87
CA LEU A 141 16.43 -17.28 8.87
C LEU A 141 16.66 -18.24 7.70
N LYS A 142 16.54 -19.55 7.89
CA LYS A 142 16.61 -20.53 6.79
C LYS A 142 15.41 -20.43 5.83
N THR A 143 14.28 -19.93 6.27
CA THR A 143 13.07 -19.77 5.45
C THR A 143 13.04 -18.44 4.70
N VAL A 144 13.87 -17.46 5.08
CA VAL A 144 13.99 -16.17 4.40
C VAL A 144 14.75 -16.34 3.08
N GLY A 145 14.29 -15.65 2.06
CA GLY A 145 14.85 -15.62 0.72
C GLY A 145 13.75 -15.77 -0.33
N PHE A 146 13.43 -14.67 -1.01
CA PHE A 146 12.37 -14.63 -2.01
C PHE A 146 12.73 -15.40 -3.28
N ASP A 147 14.00 -15.71 -3.47
CA ASP A 147 14.51 -16.63 -4.50
C ASP A 147 14.03 -18.07 -4.32
N LYS A 148 13.63 -18.45 -3.08
CA LYS A 148 13.11 -19.79 -2.74
C LYS A 148 11.64 -19.97 -3.03
N ILE A 149 10.94 -18.88 -3.45
CA ILE A 149 9.51 -18.88 -3.67
C ILE A 149 9.22 -18.73 -5.16
N ASP A 150 8.34 -19.58 -5.68
CA ASP A 150 7.89 -19.50 -7.07
C ASP A 150 6.39 -19.74 -7.19
N ILE A 151 5.79 -19.19 -8.25
CA ILE A 151 4.43 -19.52 -8.68
C ILE A 151 4.55 -20.42 -9.89
N ILE A 152 4.06 -21.66 -9.78
CA ILE A 152 4.06 -22.62 -10.88
C ILE A 152 2.76 -22.43 -11.67
N ASP A 153 2.86 -22.31 -13.01
CA ASP A 153 1.72 -22.15 -13.91
C ASP A 153 0.75 -23.35 -13.83
N GLY A 154 -0.48 -23.05 -13.50
CA GLY A 154 -1.59 -23.98 -13.39
C GLY A 154 -2.50 -23.60 -12.22
N PRO A 155 -3.56 -24.37 -11.90
CA PRO A 155 -4.31 -24.15 -10.67
C PRO A 155 -3.35 -24.35 -9.51
N VAL A 156 -2.79 -23.28 -9.09
CA VAL A 156 -1.74 -22.96 -8.18
C VAL A 156 -1.21 -24.11 -7.37
N SER A 157 -0.03 -24.45 -7.70
CA SER A 157 0.85 -25.23 -6.86
C SER A 157 1.89 -24.31 -6.23
N TYR A 158 1.92 -24.27 -4.89
CA TYR A 158 3.03 -23.70 -4.18
C TYR A 158 4.27 -24.54 -4.38
N THR A 159 5.35 -23.88 -4.69
CA THR A 159 6.65 -24.42 -4.40
C THR A 159 7.12 -23.94 -3.03
N HIS A 160 7.26 -24.88 -2.16
CA HIS A 160 8.19 -24.97 -1.05
C HIS A 160 8.51 -23.70 -0.24
N LEU A 161 7.52 -23.14 0.47
CA LEU A 161 7.81 -22.76 1.85
C LEU A 161 7.55 -24.00 2.70
N THR A 162 8.55 -24.86 2.86
CA THR A 162 8.55 -25.81 3.96
C THR A 162 8.79 -25.00 5.23
N LEU A 163 7.72 -24.38 5.75
CA LEU A 163 7.74 -23.88 7.10
C LEU A 163 7.97 -25.09 8.02
N PRO A 164 8.86 -24.98 9.00
CA PRO A 164 9.01 -26.04 9.98
C PRO A 164 7.65 -26.25 10.65
N THR A 165 7.03 -27.38 10.37
CA THR A 165 5.87 -27.86 11.13
C THR A 165 6.32 -28.03 12.59
N LYS A 166 5.55 -27.41 13.50
CA LYS A 166 5.73 -27.61 14.94
C LYS A 166 5.58 -29.06 15.31
#